data_66407c3f837cbd3f48e9b5f958b9d39e
#
_entry.id   66407c3f837cbd3f48e9b5f958b9d39e
#
_cell.length_a   1.000
_cell.length_b   1.000
_cell.length_c   1.000
_cell.angle_alpha   90.00
_cell.angle_beta   90.00
_cell.angle_gamma   90.00
#
_symmetry.space_group_name_H-M   'P 1'
#
loop_
_entity.id
_entity.type
_entity.pdbx_description
1 polymer ?
#
loop_
_entity_poly.entity_id
_entity_poly.type
_entity_poly.pdbx_seq_one_letter_code
_entity_poly.pdbx_strand_id
1 'polypeptide(L)'
;MLLSIQEAEDIISEVKARDTAIGRDMSRWWMYENHIRTAANVARTIASKIDDMDETQAYICALLHDVSRTNERQEARFHGVTGYEKLVDKDEMLARSALLHMFLWNKIPPYEKVAQMFFDNKKDYDFVADYIQKTKTTDEDLLIQLADNLSNKDGFVTIEQRAKDLSERRGIKIDNDWLDSRNRLKSYFDKKIGGNIYDLFTKNHTLNLTISRER
;
A
#
# COMPACT_ATOMS: atom_id res chain seq x y z
N MET A 1 7.85 16.65 10.90
CA MET A 1 6.48 17.06 11.35
C MET A 1 5.52 16.22 10.52
N LEU A 2 4.61 15.51 11.15
CA LEU A 2 3.60 14.70 10.44
C LEU A 2 2.81 15.58 9.48
N LEU A 3 2.64 15.12 8.23
CA LEU A 3 1.76 15.78 7.28
C LEU A 3 0.30 15.72 7.78
N SER A 4 -0.46 16.76 7.50
CA SER A 4 -1.92 16.71 7.61
C SER A 4 -2.53 15.87 6.48
N ILE A 5 -3.76 15.41 6.67
CA ILE A 5 -4.50 14.72 5.60
C ILE A 5 -4.59 15.60 4.34
N GLN A 6 -4.80 16.92 4.50
CA GLN A 6 -4.87 17.83 3.36
C GLN A 6 -3.57 17.88 2.57
N GLU A 7 -2.41 17.99 3.24
CA GLU A 7 -1.11 17.97 2.57
C GLU A 7 -0.85 16.64 1.83
N ALA A 8 -1.31 15.51 2.39
CA ALA A 8 -1.23 14.22 1.71
C ALA A 8 -2.13 14.16 0.46
N GLU A 9 -3.34 14.71 0.53
CA GLU A 9 -4.25 14.84 -0.62
C GLU A 9 -3.69 15.78 -1.70
N ASP A 10 -3.01 16.85 -1.29
CA ASP A 10 -2.35 17.77 -2.20
C ASP A 10 -1.24 17.05 -2.98
N ILE A 11 -0.45 16.18 -2.33
CA ILE A 11 0.56 15.33 -3.00
C ILE A 11 -0.08 14.42 -4.05
N ILE A 12 -1.21 13.78 -3.75
CA ILE A 12 -1.92 12.94 -4.74
C ILE A 12 -2.43 13.78 -5.90
N SER A 13 -2.93 14.98 -5.63
CA SER A 13 -3.39 15.92 -6.66
C SER A 13 -2.25 16.39 -7.55
N GLU A 14 -1.06 16.66 -7.00
CA GLU A 14 0.16 16.96 -7.77
C GLU A 14 0.58 15.80 -8.67
N VAL A 15 0.53 14.56 -8.17
CA VAL A 15 0.82 13.35 -8.98
C VAL A 15 -0.15 13.27 -10.16
N LYS A 16 -1.44 13.49 -9.94
CA LYS A 16 -2.47 13.50 -10.99
C LYS A 16 -2.22 14.57 -12.02
N ALA A 17 -1.95 15.80 -11.57
CA ALA A 17 -1.66 16.93 -12.45
C ALA A 17 -0.42 16.68 -13.31
N ARG A 18 0.67 16.17 -12.72
CA ARG A 18 1.89 15.80 -13.44
C ARG A 18 1.62 14.74 -14.50
N ASP A 19 0.93 13.66 -14.15
CA ASP A 19 0.63 12.55 -15.06
C ASP A 19 -0.24 13.02 -16.24
N THR A 20 -1.18 13.92 -15.98
CA THR A 20 -1.98 14.56 -17.01
C THR A 20 -1.12 15.46 -17.92
N ALA A 21 -0.23 16.27 -17.35
CA ALA A 21 0.62 17.20 -18.10
C ALA A 21 1.59 16.49 -19.05
N ILE A 22 2.09 15.31 -18.68
CA ILE A 22 2.97 14.50 -19.54
C ILE A 22 2.21 13.59 -20.52
N GLY A 23 0.89 13.76 -20.64
CA GLY A 23 0.05 13.03 -21.60
C GLY A 23 -0.14 11.53 -21.26
N ARG A 24 -0.07 11.17 -19.99
CA ARG A 24 -0.32 9.78 -19.55
C ARG A 24 -1.78 9.41 -19.80
N ASP A 25 -2.03 8.15 -20.13
CA ASP A 25 -3.41 7.61 -20.19
C ASP A 25 -4.05 7.63 -18.81
N MET A 26 -4.96 8.59 -18.61
CA MET A 26 -5.68 8.78 -17.35
C MET A 26 -6.95 7.93 -17.25
N SER A 27 -7.28 7.12 -18.25
CA SER A 27 -8.51 6.30 -18.26
C SER A 27 -8.59 5.31 -17.10
N ARG A 28 -7.44 4.92 -16.53
CA ARG A 28 -7.33 4.01 -15.39
C ARG A 28 -6.93 4.69 -14.08
N TRP A 29 -6.86 6.02 -14.06
CA TRP A 29 -6.50 6.75 -12.84
C TRP A 29 -7.41 6.41 -11.65
N TRP A 30 -8.71 6.27 -11.90
CA TRP A 30 -9.68 5.91 -10.88
C TRP A 30 -9.36 4.59 -10.17
N MET A 31 -8.75 3.61 -10.87
CA MET A 31 -8.37 2.32 -10.27
C MET A 31 -7.24 2.49 -9.25
N TYR A 32 -6.27 3.32 -9.59
CA TYR A 32 -5.17 3.69 -8.69
C TYR A 32 -5.71 4.47 -7.49
N GLU A 33 -6.48 5.53 -7.75
CA GLU A 33 -7.02 6.40 -6.70
C GLU A 33 -7.93 5.63 -5.74
N ASN A 34 -8.83 4.79 -6.22
CA ASN A 34 -9.67 3.95 -5.38
C ASN A 34 -8.86 2.97 -4.53
N HIS A 35 -7.80 2.38 -5.10
CA HIS A 35 -6.94 1.46 -4.35
C HIS A 35 -6.25 2.15 -3.17
N ILE A 36 -5.57 3.27 -3.39
CA ILE A 36 -4.85 3.97 -2.32
C ILE A 36 -5.81 4.51 -1.25
N ARG A 37 -7.00 5.02 -1.64
CA ARG A 37 -8.02 5.48 -0.68
C ARG A 37 -8.63 4.33 0.12
N THR A 38 -8.81 3.18 -0.52
CA THR A 38 -9.27 1.97 0.19
C THR A 38 -8.21 1.53 1.20
N ALA A 39 -6.94 1.46 0.81
CA ALA A 39 -5.85 1.10 1.70
C ALA A 39 -5.75 2.07 2.90
N ALA A 40 -5.89 3.38 2.64
CA ALA A 40 -5.90 4.41 3.69
C ALA A 40 -7.03 4.19 4.70
N ASN A 41 -8.25 3.94 4.22
CA ASN A 41 -9.40 3.68 5.10
C ASN A 41 -9.26 2.36 5.88
N VAL A 42 -8.70 1.32 5.24
CA VAL A 42 -8.43 0.03 5.90
C VAL A 42 -7.40 0.22 7.01
N ALA A 43 -6.27 0.88 6.73
CA ALA A 43 -5.24 1.14 7.72
C ALA A 43 -5.79 1.94 8.91
N ARG A 44 -6.51 3.05 8.64
CA ARG A 44 -7.15 3.88 9.66
C ARG A 44 -8.10 3.09 10.55
N THR A 45 -8.97 2.28 9.92
CA THR A 45 -9.98 1.50 10.65
C THR A 45 -9.33 0.47 11.57
N ILE A 46 -8.26 -0.19 11.14
CA ILE A 46 -7.53 -1.15 11.97
C ILE A 46 -6.78 -0.40 13.08
N ALA A 47 -6.04 0.66 12.75
CA ALA A 47 -5.28 1.47 13.71
C ALA A 47 -6.18 2.02 14.83
N SER A 48 -7.41 2.47 14.52
CA SER A 48 -8.37 2.98 15.52
C SER A 48 -8.80 1.94 16.58
N LYS A 49 -8.40 0.67 16.43
CA LYS A 49 -8.65 -0.42 17.39
C LYS A 49 -7.40 -0.85 18.16
N ILE A 50 -6.30 -0.14 17.99
CA ILE A 50 -5.01 -0.47 18.60
C ILE A 50 -4.52 0.78 19.35
N ASP A 51 -4.43 0.70 20.67
CA ASP A 51 -4.17 1.86 21.55
C ASP A 51 -2.87 2.61 21.21
N ASP A 52 -1.83 1.89 20.78
CA ASP A 52 -0.50 2.46 20.50
C ASP A 52 -0.31 2.88 19.03
N MET A 53 -1.39 2.96 18.22
CA MET A 53 -1.33 3.35 16.83
C MET A 53 -2.10 4.65 16.55
N ASP A 54 -1.47 5.58 15.84
CA ASP A 54 -2.14 6.80 15.35
C ASP A 54 -2.93 6.50 14.06
N GLU A 55 -4.26 6.57 14.16
CA GLU A 55 -5.16 6.29 13.03
C GLU A 55 -5.02 7.29 11.87
N THR A 56 -4.67 8.54 12.16
CA THR A 56 -4.46 9.58 11.15
C THR A 56 -3.16 9.33 10.41
N GLN A 57 -2.10 8.99 11.13
CA GLN A 57 -0.83 8.63 10.54
C GLN A 57 -0.93 7.37 9.69
N ALA A 58 -1.61 6.33 10.18
CA ALA A 58 -1.86 5.10 9.43
C ALA A 58 -2.61 5.40 8.11
N TYR A 59 -3.62 6.30 8.15
CA TYR A 59 -4.32 6.77 6.95
C TYR A 59 -3.37 7.41 5.95
N ILE A 60 -2.54 8.37 6.39
CA ILE A 60 -1.64 9.12 5.50
C ILE A 60 -0.57 8.21 4.91
N CYS A 61 0.04 7.34 5.73
CA CYS A 61 1.02 6.36 5.25
C CYS A 61 0.43 5.45 4.16
N ALA A 62 -0.78 4.93 4.39
CA ALA A 62 -1.44 4.07 3.42
C ALA A 62 -1.94 4.84 2.19
N LEU A 63 -2.34 6.11 2.30
CA LEU A 63 -2.71 6.94 1.16
C LEU A 63 -1.51 7.17 0.21
N LEU A 64 -0.32 7.33 0.77
CA LEU A 64 0.89 7.66 0.02
C LEU A 64 1.80 6.45 -0.31
N HIS A 65 1.45 5.22 0.11
CA HIS A 65 2.31 4.04 -0.07
C HIS A 65 2.70 3.79 -1.53
N ASP A 66 1.81 4.05 -2.46
CA ASP A 66 1.96 3.86 -3.92
C ASP A 66 2.17 5.20 -4.68
N VAL A 67 2.60 6.29 -4.01
CA VAL A 67 2.69 7.65 -4.54
C VAL A 67 3.48 7.77 -5.86
N SER A 68 4.42 6.87 -6.12
CA SER A 68 5.23 6.80 -7.34
C SER A 68 4.86 5.65 -8.27
N ARG A 69 3.80 4.90 -7.98
CA ARG A 69 3.37 3.73 -8.77
C ARG A 69 3.12 4.05 -10.23
N THR A 70 2.60 5.23 -10.50
CA THR A 70 2.31 5.68 -11.86
C THR A 70 3.58 5.95 -12.68
N ASN A 71 4.76 6.11 -12.06
CA ASN A 71 6.04 6.39 -12.72
C ASN A 71 6.85 5.16 -13.09
N GLU A 72 6.59 4.02 -12.46
CA GLU A 72 7.43 2.82 -12.50
C GLU A 72 7.88 2.43 -13.91
N ARG A 73 6.96 2.41 -14.87
CA ARG A 73 7.25 2.01 -16.23
C ARG A 73 8.06 3.01 -17.05
N GLN A 74 8.01 4.29 -16.70
CA GLN A 74 8.73 5.35 -17.43
C GLN A 74 10.16 5.52 -16.94
N GLU A 75 10.36 5.33 -15.64
CA GLU A 75 11.64 5.57 -15.00
C GLU A 75 12.51 4.30 -14.92
N ALA A 76 11.95 3.12 -15.26
CA ALA A 76 12.60 1.82 -15.10
C ALA A 76 13.18 1.66 -13.69
N ARG A 77 12.41 2.13 -12.69
CA ARG A 77 12.78 2.14 -11.28
C ARG A 77 11.68 1.55 -10.41
N PHE A 78 12.05 0.89 -9.36
CA PHE A 78 11.09 0.39 -8.39
C PHE A 78 10.35 1.55 -7.72
N HIS A 79 9.00 1.56 -7.82
CA HIS A 79 8.17 2.67 -7.31
C HIS A 79 8.30 2.90 -5.80
N GLY A 80 8.64 1.86 -5.02
CA GLY A 80 8.93 2.02 -3.60
C GLY A 80 10.16 2.89 -3.33
N VAL A 81 11.22 2.75 -4.14
CA VAL A 81 12.44 3.58 -4.03
C VAL A 81 12.15 5.02 -4.44
N THR A 82 11.48 5.23 -5.58
CA THR A 82 11.13 6.58 -6.03
C THR A 82 10.08 7.24 -5.11
N GLY A 83 9.22 6.44 -4.48
CA GLY A 83 8.30 6.90 -3.42
C GLY A 83 9.06 7.35 -2.18
N TYR A 84 10.04 6.56 -1.72
CA TYR A 84 10.94 6.93 -0.63
C TYR A 84 11.64 8.26 -0.91
N GLU A 85 12.32 8.38 -2.05
CA GLU A 85 13.03 9.59 -2.46
C GLU A 85 12.12 10.83 -2.50
N LYS A 86 10.86 10.67 -2.87
CA LYS A 86 9.87 11.76 -2.91
C LYS A 86 9.42 12.22 -1.52
N LEU A 87 9.40 11.32 -0.56
CA LEU A 87 8.78 11.55 0.76
C LEU A 87 9.78 11.75 1.89
N VAL A 88 11.05 11.33 1.76
CA VAL A 88 12.02 11.28 2.86
C VAL A 88 12.29 12.65 3.49
N ASP A 89 12.34 13.70 2.68
CA ASP A 89 12.53 15.07 3.17
C ASP A 89 11.27 15.65 3.84
N LYS A 90 10.12 15.03 3.65
CA LYS A 90 8.85 15.42 4.26
C LYS A 90 8.64 14.69 5.59
N ASP A 91 8.74 13.38 5.57
CA ASP A 91 8.59 12.52 6.73
C ASP A 91 9.15 11.12 6.47
N GLU A 92 10.04 10.65 7.37
CA GLU A 92 10.72 9.34 7.24
C GLU A 92 9.74 8.16 7.31
N MET A 93 8.67 8.26 8.11
CA MET A 93 7.70 7.16 8.22
C MET A 93 6.88 7.00 6.93
N LEU A 94 6.52 8.11 6.28
CA LEU A 94 5.84 8.07 4.98
C LEU A 94 6.75 7.48 3.90
N ALA A 95 8.01 7.92 3.87
CA ALA A 95 9.01 7.40 2.92
C ALA A 95 9.22 5.89 3.13
N ARG A 96 9.37 5.48 4.39
CA ARG A 96 9.50 4.08 4.78
C ARG A 96 8.29 3.24 4.38
N SER A 97 7.08 3.75 4.58
CA SER A 97 5.84 3.07 4.16
C SER A 97 5.80 2.84 2.64
N ALA A 98 6.19 3.85 1.85
CA ALA A 98 6.29 3.71 0.40
C ALA A 98 7.36 2.69 -0.01
N LEU A 99 8.50 2.64 0.69
CA LEU A 99 9.59 1.71 0.38
C LEU A 99 9.25 0.26 0.68
N LEU A 100 8.56 0.00 1.81
CA LEU A 100 8.48 -1.35 2.41
C LEU A 100 7.12 -2.05 2.22
N HIS A 101 6.07 -1.37 1.70
CA HIS A 101 4.72 -1.93 1.64
C HIS A 101 4.61 -3.28 0.91
N MET A 102 5.47 -3.53 -0.09
CA MET A 102 5.46 -4.78 -0.85
C MET A 102 6.22 -5.94 -0.18
N PHE A 103 7.04 -5.67 0.84
CA PHE A 103 7.95 -6.66 1.44
C PHE A 103 7.43 -7.15 2.79
N LEU A 104 6.50 -8.13 2.76
CA LEU A 104 5.88 -8.67 3.96
C LEU A 104 6.90 -9.02 5.04
N TRP A 105 6.65 -8.54 6.27
CA TRP A 105 7.54 -8.71 7.41
C TRP A 105 8.93 -8.09 7.19
N ASN A 106 9.02 -7.08 6.31
CA ASN A 106 10.27 -6.47 5.85
C ASN A 106 11.29 -7.53 5.41
N LYS A 107 10.84 -8.50 4.63
CA LYS A 107 11.69 -9.55 4.06
C LYS A 107 11.72 -9.43 2.55
N ILE A 108 12.93 -9.27 2.02
CA ILE A 108 13.16 -9.25 0.58
C ILE A 108 13.72 -10.61 0.12
N PRO A 109 13.12 -11.26 -0.90
CA PRO A 109 13.69 -12.46 -1.48
C PRO A 109 15.02 -12.15 -2.22
N PRO A 110 15.86 -13.16 -2.49
CA PRO A 110 17.07 -12.96 -3.30
C PRO A 110 16.78 -12.28 -4.63
N TYR A 111 17.72 -11.46 -5.10
CA TYR A 111 17.57 -10.65 -6.32
C TYR A 111 17.10 -11.47 -7.52
N GLU A 112 17.66 -12.65 -7.73
CA GLU A 112 17.36 -13.54 -8.87
C GLU A 112 15.88 -13.97 -8.91
N LYS A 113 15.20 -13.97 -7.76
CA LYS A 113 13.79 -14.33 -7.66
C LYS A 113 12.84 -13.16 -7.92
N VAL A 114 13.32 -11.93 -7.80
CA VAL A 114 12.46 -10.71 -7.84
C VAL A 114 12.87 -9.72 -8.93
N ALA A 115 14.03 -9.88 -9.56
CA ALA A 115 14.58 -8.97 -10.56
C ALA A 115 13.59 -8.66 -11.71
N GLN A 116 12.94 -9.68 -12.25
CA GLN A 116 12.01 -9.50 -13.37
C GLN A 116 10.58 -9.11 -12.93
N MET A 117 10.32 -9.18 -11.64
CA MET A 117 8.98 -8.98 -11.08
C MET A 117 8.79 -7.58 -10.50
N PHE A 118 9.81 -7.06 -9.81
CA PHE A 118 9.74 -5.82 -9.04
C PHE A 118 10.86 -4.83 -9.33
N PHE A 119 12.04 -5.30 -9.78
CA PHE A 119 13.21 -4.45 -9.94
C PHE A 119 13.73 -4.47 -11.37
N ASP A 120 13.68 -3.33 -12.04
CA ASP A 120 14.27 -3.13 -13.37
C ASP A 120 15.81 -2.99 -13.29
N ASN A 121 16.34 -2.69 -12.10
CA ASN A 121 17.77 -2.56 -11.87
C ASN A 121 18.19 -3.05 -10.48
N LYS A 122 19.44 -3.52 -10.40
CA LYS A 122 20.00 -4.08 -9.15
C LYS A 122 20.24 -2.99 -8.09
N LYS A 123 20.45 -1.74 -8.48
CA LYS A 123 20.71 -0.63 -7.54
C LYS A 123 19.52 -0.39 -6.62
N ASP A 124 18.31 -0.41 -7.16
CA ASP A 124 17.08 -0.25 -6.36
C ASP A 124 16.89 -1.45 -5.40
N TYR A 125 17.18 -2.67 -5.86
CA TYR A 125 17.16 -3.84 -4.99
C TYR A 125 18.17 -3.72 -3.83
N ASP A 126 19.43 -3.39 -4.14
CA ASP A 126 20.47 -3.25 -3.12
C ASP A 126 20.12 -2.17 -2.10
N PHE A 127 19.52 -1.06 -2.54
CA PHE A 127 19.02 -0.01 -1.64
C PHE A 127 17.96 -0.54 -0.67
N VAL A 128 16.95 -1.24 -1.17
CA VAL A 128 15.88 -1.81 -0.32
C VAL A 128 16.43 -2.86 0.64
N ALA A 129 17.30 -3.75 0.15
CA ALA A 129 17.90 -4.80 0.97
C ALA A 129 18.75 -4.22 2.11
N ASP A 130 19.58 -3.21 1.81
CA ASP A 130 20.40 -2.50 2.80
C ASP A 130 19.51 -1.77 3.83
N TYR A 131 18.45 -1.11 3.38
CA TYR A 131 17.51 -0.43 4.27
C TYR A 131 16.82 -1.42 5.21
N ILE A 132 16.31 -2.54 4.70
CA ILE A 132 15.68 -3.60 5.52
C ILE A 132 16.67 -4.16 6.55
N GLN A 133 17.93 -4.39 6.16
CA GLN A 133 18.96 -4.92 7.05
C GLN A 133 19.28 -3.97 8.22
N LYS A 134 19.23 -2.67 7.98
CA LYS A 134 19.58 -1.63 8.97
C LYS A 134 18.43 -1.21 9.86
N THR A 135 17.20 -1.56 9.53
CA THR A 135 16.00 -1.11 10.23
C THR A 135 15.24 -2.26 10.88
N LYS A 136 14.57 -1.99 12.00
CA LYS A 136 13.66 -2.95 12.63
C LYS A 136 12.28 -2.84 11.99
N THR A 137 11.60 -3.98 11.81
CA THR A 137 10.19 -4.02 11.42
C THR A 137 9.34 -3.42 12.53
N THR A 138 8.43 -2.53 12.18
CA THR A 138 7.46 -1.91 13.10
C THR A 138 6.04 -2.38 12.80
N ASP A 139 5.13 -2.13 13.74
CA ASP A 139 3.72 -2.45 13.53
C ASP A 139 3.08 -1.59 12.43
N GLU A 140 3.55 -0.36 12.27
CA GLU A 140 3.13 0.54 11.19
C GLU A 140 3.52 -0.03 9.82
N ASP A 141 4.76 -0.53 9.65
CA ASP A 141 5.15 -1.21 8.42
C ASP A 141 4.19 -2.36 8.09
N LEU A 142 3.94 -3.21 9.09
CA LEU A 142 3.09 -4.38 8.96
C LEU A 142 1.63 -4.01 8.66
N LEU A 143 1.13 -2.91 9.26
CA LEU A 143 -0.22 -2.42 9.02
C LEU A 143 -0.39 -1.95 7.57
N ILE A 144 0.56 -1.18 7.03
CA ILE A 144 0.49 -0.71 5.65
C ILE A 144 0.58 -1.87 4.67
N GLN A 145 1.46 -2.86 4.93
CA GLN A 145 1.52 -4.10 4.15
C GLN A 145 0.20 -4.86 4.16
N LEU A 146 -0.47 -4.95 5.31
CA LEU A 146 -1.78 -5.59 5.42
C LEU A 146 -2.86 -4.80 4.68
N ALA A 147 -2.90 -3.49 4.87
CA ALA A 147 -3.90 -2.61 4.26
C ALA A 147 -3.84 -2.65 2.72
N ASP A 148 -2.63 -2.65 2.12
CA ASP A 148 -2.47 -2.88 0.68
C ASP A 148 -3.05 -4.22 0.24
N ASN A 149 -2.77 -5.31 0.98
CA ASN A 149 -3.28 -6.64 0.67
C ASN A 149 -4.79 -6.80 0.87
N LEU A 150 -5.42 -5.97 1.68
CA LEU A 150 -6.88 -5.96 1.91
C LEU A 150 -7.63 -4.95 1.03
N SER A 151 -6.97 -4.38 0.02
CA SER A 151 -7.50 -3.30 -0.81
C SER A 151 -7.35 -3.58 -2.30
N ASN A 152 -8.38 -3.27 -3.07
CA ASN A 152 -8.30 -3.21 -4.53
C ASN A 152 -9.05 -1.97 -5.07
N LYS A 153 -9.19 -1.88 -6.41
CA LYS A 153 -9.90 -0.78 -7.07
C LYS A 153 -11.41 -0.73 -6.78
N ASP A 154 -11.98 -1.83 -6.30
CA ASP A 154 -13.43 -1.96 -6.03
C ASP A 154 -13.75 -1.81 -4.53
N GLY A 155 -12.73 -1.66 -3.68
CA GLY A 155 -12.87 -1.47 -2.25
C GLY A 155 -12.10 -2.50 -1.41
N PHE A 156 -12.56 -2.70 -0.16
CA PHE A 156 -12.04 -3.73 0.73
C PHE A 156 -12.23 -5.13 0.16
N VAL A 157 -11.20 -5.97 0.30
CA VAL A 157 -11.21 -7.39 -0.11
C VAL A 157 -10.59 -8.27 0.97
N THR A 158 -11.01 -9.54 1.04
CA THR A 158 -10.29 -10.54 1.83
C THR A 158 -8.99 -10.96 1.12
N ILE A 159 -8.11 -11.64 1.85
CA ILE A 159 -6.85 -12.17 1.27
C ILE A 159 -7.16 -13.12 0.11
N GLU A 160 -8.18 -13.96 0.22
CA GLU A 160 -8.60 -14.90 -0.81
C GLU A 160 -9.15 -14.17 -2.05
N GLN A 161 -9.94 -13.11 -1.84
CA GLN A 161 -10.43 -12.26 -2.95
C GLN A 161 -9.29 -11.51 -3.63
N ARG A 162 -8.30 -11.01 -2.86
CA ARG A 162 -7.09 -10.38 -3.41
C ARG A 162 -6.26 -11.38 -4.22
N ALA A 163 -6.09 -12.61 -3.72
CA ALA A 163 -5.41 -13.68 -4.44
C ALA A 163 -6.06 -13.97 -5.79
N LYS A 164 -7.39 -14.08 -5.81
CA LYS A 164 -8.17 -14.28 -7.03
C LYS A 164 -7.99 -13.13 -8.03
N ASP A 165 -8.15 -11.86 -7.58
CA ASP A 165 -7.94 -10.67 -8.42
C ASP A 165 -6.53 -10.64 -9.05
N LEU A 166 -5.49 -10.91 -8.26
CA LEU A 166 -4.12 -10.93 -8.76
C LEU A 166 -3.88 -12.05 -9.78
N SER A 167 -4.43 -13.24 -9.54
CA SER A 167 -4.34 -14.36 -10.46
C SER A 167 -5.03 -14.06 -11.79
N GLU A 168 -6.28 -13.55 -11.74
CA GLU A 168 -7.08 -13.29 -12.93
C GLU A 168 -6.55 -12.09 -13.74
N ARG A 169 -6.15 -11.02 -13.06
CA ARG A 169 -5.77 -9.75 -13.70
C ARG A 169 -4.31 -9.69 -14.15
N ARG A 170 -3.41 -10.38 -13.44
CA ARG A 170 -1.96 -10.32 -13.68
C ARG A 170 -1.35 -11.66 -14.06
N GLY A 171 -2.12 -12.76 -14.06
CA GLY A 171 -1.61 -14.10 -14.29
C GLY A 171 -0.62 -14.58 -13.22
N ILE A 172 -0.64 -13.98 -12.04
CA ILE A 172 0.24 -14.36 -10.94
C ILE A 172 -0.22 -15.71 -10.38
N LYS A 173 0.67 -16.69 -10.38
CA LYS A 173 0.39 -17.97 -9.72
C LYS A 173 0.44 -17.77 -8.19
N ILE A 174 -0.70 -17.90 -7.57
CA ILE A 174 -0.82 -17.87 -6.11
C ILE A 174 -0.58 -19.28 -5.58
N ASP A 175 0.38 -19.42 -4.69
CA ASP A 175 0.70 -20.66 -3.97
C ASP A 175 0.32 -20.56 -2.49
N ASN A 176 0.50 -21.66 -1.77
CA ASN A 176 0.19 -21.70 -0.34
C ASN A 176 1.09 -20.76 0.47
N ASP A 177 2.35 -20.61 0.10
CA ASP A 177 3.28 -19.71 0.81
C ASP A 177 2.81 -18.24 0.70
N TRP A 178 2.28 -17.86 -0.46
CA TRP A 178 1.68 -16.52 -0.66
C TRP A 178 0.48 -16.31 0.27
N LEU A 179 -0.44 -17.27 0.33
CA LEU A 179 -1.63 -17.21 1.19
C LEU A 179 -1.25 -17.25 2.68
N ASP A 180 -0.39 -18.18 3.09
CA ASP A 180 0.01 -18.36 4.48
C ASP A 180 0.73 -17.15 5.04
N SER A 181 1.59 -16.51 4.25
CA SER A 181 2.31 -15.30 4.68
C SER A 181 1.37 -14.14 4.99
N ARG A 182 0.32 -13.95 4.19
CA ARG A 182 -0.67 -12.89 4.36
C ARG A 182 -1.69 -13.21 5.45
N ASN A 183 -2.14 -14.45 5.53
CA ASN A 183 -3.02 -14.91 6.60
C ASN A 183 -2.31 -14.83 7.98
N ARG A 184 -1.00 -15.08 8.03
CA ARG A 184 -0.21 -14.87 9.24
C ARG A 184 -0.15 -13.39 9.61
N LEU A 185 0.01 -12.48 8.64
CA LEU A 185 -0.01 -11.04 8.88
C LEU A 185 -1.38 -10.58 9.37
N LYS A 186 -2.45 -11.04 8.74
CA LYS A 186 -3.82 -10.79 9.21
C LYS A 186 -4.02 -11.28 10.64
N SER A 187 -3.62 -12.53 10.94
CA SER A 187 -3.76 -13.13 12.27
C SER A 187 -2.97 -12.37 13.35
N TYR A 188 -1.87 -11.73 12.98
CA TYR A 188 -1.12 -10.85 13.87
C TYR A 188 -1.98 -9.66 14.32
N PHE A 189 -2.65 -8.99 13.39
CA PHE A 189 -3.53 -7.88 13.70
C PHE A 189 -4.88 -8.30 14.30
N ASP A 190 -5.43 -9.46 13.94
CA ASP A 190 -6.60 -10.05 14.60
C ASP A 190 -6.36 -10.16 16.12
N LYS A 191 -5.17 -10.61 16.52
CA LYS A 191 -4.78 -10.70 17.94
C LYS A 191 -4.66 -9.33 18.60
N LYS A 192 -4.11 -8.34 17.90
CA LYS A 192 -3.96 -6.97 18.43
C LYS A 192 -5.29 -6.28 18.67
N ILE A 193 -6.26 -6.48 17.79
CA ILE A 193 -7.61 -5.90 17.94
C ILE A 193 -8.55 -6.75 18.80
N GLY A 194 -8.12 -7.96 19.20
CA GLY A 194 -8.95 -8.89 19.96
C GLY A 194 -10.15 -9.44 19.18
N GLY A 195 -10.07 -9.52 17.85
CA GLY A 195 -11.18 -9.93 16.99
C GLY A 195 -10.77 -10.23 15.56
N ASN A 196 -11.75 -10.51 14.68
CA ASN A 196 -11.48 -10.71 13.27
C ASN A 196 -11.53 -9.38 12.51
N ILE A 197 -10.43 -8.98 11.86
CA ILE A 197 -10.34 -7.74 11.07
C ILE A 197 -11.46 -7.64 10.02
N TYR A 198 -11.84 -8.73 9.39
CA TYR A 198 -12.88 -8.71 8.37
C TYR A 198 -14.23 -8.20 8.91
N ASP A 199 -14.53 -8.42 10.20
CA ASP A 199 -15.77 -7.96 10.82
C ASP A 199 -15.86 -6.43 10.94
N LEU A 200 -14.71 -5.73 10.91
CA LEU A 200 -14.67 -4.26 10.90
C LEU A 200 -15.25 -3.68 9.61
N PHE A 201 -15.22 -4.44 8.52
CA PHE A 201 -15.61 -3.97 7.19
C PHE A 201 -16.93 -4.54 6.71
N THR A 202 -17.36 -5.71 7.19
CA THR A 202 -18.64 -6.34 6.80
C THR A 202 -19.85 -5.65 7.41
N LYS A 203 -19.73 -5.04 8.60
CA LYS A 203 -20.81 -4.30 9.26
C LYS A 203 -21.06 -2.91 8.67
N ASN A 204 -20.13 -2.36 7.90
CA ASN A 204 -20.19 -1.02 7.33
C ASN A 204 -20.61 -0.98 5.86
N HIS A 205 -20.96 -2.12 5.23
CA HIS A 205 -21.45 -2.14 3.85
C HIS A 205 -22.82 -1.46 3.66
N THR A 206 -23.45 -0.92 4.74
CA THR A 206 -24.70 -0.16 4.66
C THR A 206 -24.49 1.36 4.72
N LEU A 207 -23.24 1.85 4.83
CA LEU A 207 -22.95 3.29 4.89
C LEU A 207 -21.92 3.66 3.81
N ASN A 208 -22.42 4.34 2.78
CA ASN A 208 -21.72 5.13 1.78
C ASN A 208 -21.21 4.44 0.49
N LEU A 209 -22.12 3.81 -0.26
CA LEU A 209 -22.09 3.86 -1.73
C LEU A 209 -22.99 5.03 -2.22
N THR A 210 -22.80 6.22 -1.68
CA THR A 210 -23.43 7.42 -2.20
C THR A 210 -22.39 8.51 -2.34
N ILE A 211 -21.39 8.29 -3.19
CA ILE A 211 -20.80 9.41 -3.91
C ILE A 211 -21.71 9.59 -5.12
N SER A 212 -22.57 10.58 -5.00
CA SER A 212 -23.46 11.09 -6.01
C SER A 212 -22.73 11.17 -7.35
N ARG A 213 -23.23 10.38 -8.30
CA ARG A 213 -23.14 10.70 -9.72
C ARG A 213 -23.99 11.97 -9.92
N GLU A 214 -23.38 13.11 -9.79
CA GLU A 214 -23.90 14.35 -10.36
C GLU A 214 -22.94 14.77 -11.47
N ARG A 215 -23.50 14.83 -12.61
CA ARG A 215 -23.30 15.20 -14.01
C ARG A 215 -22.13 16.12 -14.31
#